data_65e66195759e9c97bb2a3c58b74fa76e
#
_entry.id   65e66195759e9c97bb2a3c58b74fa76e
#
_cell.length_a   1.000
_cell.length_b   1.000
_cell.length_c   1.000
_cell.angle_alpha   90.00
_cell.angle_beta   90.00
_cell.angle_gamma   90.00
#
_symmetry.space_group_name_H-M   'P 1'
#
loop_
_entity.id
_entity.type
_entity.pdbx_description
1 polymer ?
#
loop_
_entity_poly.entity_id
_entity_poly.type
_entity_poly.pdbx_seq_one_letter_code
_entity_poly.pdbx_strand_id
1 'polypeptide(L)'
;FYTHFSNRILPDYETDPNKIIYSNLSGSSISKGISLNGDLMLENGLTVLVGATLMDVSVMEEGTKRRQLLTERFSGVWNMTYRFNKIGITLDYTGNFYGPMRLPLLGELDPRDEYSPWFSIQNIQMTKRLGKYFELFTGVKNLLNFTPEANSIARSFDPFDKKVQFDTNDQVIPVTDNPYALTFDPSYVYASNQGIRVFIGLSFTIH
;
A
#
# COMPACT_ATOMS: atom_id res chain seq x y z
N PHE A 1 7.25 -20.67 0.93
CA PHE A 1 8.25 -20.18 1.88
C PHE A 1 7.75 -20.33 3.32
N TYR A 2 8.70 -20.46 4.24
CA TYR A 2 8.47 -20.45 5.67
C TYR A 2 9.68 -19.79 6.33
N THR A 3 9.44 -18.78 7.17
CA THR A 3 10.49 -18.09 7.92
C THR A 3 10.05 -17.92 9.36
N HIS A 4 10.95 -18.27 10.29
CA HIS A 4 10.74 -18.09 11.72
C HIS A 4 11.80 -17.13 12.26
N PHE A 5 11.36 -16.12 12.97
CA PHE A 5 12.23 -15.16 13.65
C PHE A 5 12.01 -15.28 15.16
N SER A 6 13.09 -15.46 15.90
CA SER A 6 13.14 -15.20 17.34
C SER A 6 13.70 -13.81 17.54
N ASN A 7 13.09 -13.00 18.38
CA ASN A 7 13.64 -11.69 18.75
C ASN A 7 13.70 -10.65 17.60
N ARG A 8 12.66 -10.60 16.77
CA ARG A 8 12.56 -9.63 15.67
C ARG A 8 12.34 -8.21 16.21
N ILE A 9 12.94 -7.22 15.57
CA ILE A 9 12.65 -5.80 15.85
C ILE A 9 11.33 -5.44 15.15
N LEU A 10 10.37 -4.91 15.91
CA LEU A 10 9.08 -4.45 15.40
C LEU A 10 8.78 -3.03 15.90
N PRO A 11 8.03 -2.24 15.12
CA PRO A 11 7.47 -1.00 15.61
C PRO A 11 6.31 -1.30 16.58
N ASP A 12 6.33 -0.65 17.72
CA ASP A 12 5.24 -0.60 18.67
C ASP A 12 4.43 0.66 18.44
N TYR A 13 3.16 0.49 18.11
CA TYR A 13 2.20 1.57 17.85
C TYR A 13 1.21 1.77 19.01
N GLU A 14 1.25 0.89 20.04
CA GLU A 14 0.26 0.85 21.10
C GLU A 14 0.74 1.57 22.36
N THR A 15 2.06 1.60 22.62
CA THR A 15 2.62 2.15 23.88
C THR A 15 2.53 3.66 23.97
N ASP A 16 2.73 4.41 22.88
CA ASP A 16 2.64 5.88 22.87
C ASP A 16 2.10 6.34 21.52
N PRO A 17 0.89 6.93 21.46
CA PRO A 17 0.27 7.36 20.20
C PRO A 17 1.04 8.50 19.48
N ASN A 18 1.99 9.14 20.14
CA ASN A 18 2.81 10.20 19.59
C ASN A 18 4.21 9.75 19.15
N LYS A 19 4.55 8.46 19.35
CA LYS A 19 5.88 7.92 19.06
C LYS A 19 5.77 6.57 18.37
N ILE A 20 6.69 6.30 17.47
CA ILE A 20 6.94 4.96 16.95
C ILE A 20 8.15 4.41 17.71
N ILE A 21 7.93 3.49 18.61
CA ILE A 21 8.97 2.85 19.42
C ILE A 21 9.39 1.56 18.71
N TYR A 22 10.68 1.40 18.45
CA TYR A 22 11.21 0.15 17.91
C TYR A 22 11.83 -0.65 19.03
N SER A 23 11.34 -1.85 19.26
CA SER A 23 11.87 -2.75 20.28
C SER A 23 12.01 -4.17 19.75
N ASN A 24 12.80 -4.97 20.45
CA ASN A 24 12.86 -6.40 20.20
C ASN A 24 11.56 -7.04 20.68
N LEU A 25 10.96 -7.86 19.83
CA LEU A 25 9.81 -8.67 20.18
C LEU A 25 10.19 -9.67 21.28
N SER A 26 9.48 -9.62 22.40
CA SER A 26 9.58 -10.66 23.43
C SER A 26 8.78 -11.90 23.04
N GLY A 27 9.21 -12.58 21.96
CA GLY A 27 8.50 -13.72 21.41
C GLY A 27 9.03 -14.13 20.04
N SER A 28 8.17 -14.63 19.18
CA SER A 28 8.54 -15.08 17.84
C SER A 28 7.62 -14.50 16.75
N SER A 29 8.14 -14.38 15.54
CA SER A 29 7.36 -14.03 14.36
C SER A 29 7.49 -15.12 13.30
N ILE A 30 6.39 -15.47 12.68
CA ILE A 30 6.34 -16.48 11.62
C ILE A 30 5.78 -15.83 10.36
N SER A 31 6.50 -16.01 9.25
CA SER A 31 6.03 -15.68 7.90
C SER A 31 6.01 -16.94 7.06
N LYS A 32 4.86 -17.29 6.52
CA LYS A 32 4.70 -18.46 5.64
C LYS A 32 3.74 -18.15 4.51
N GLY A 33 3.96 -18.77 3.35
CA GLY A 33 3.08 -18.53 2.22
C GLY A 33 3.48 -19.29 0.97
N ILE A 34 2.67 -19.08 -0.07
CA ILE A 34 2.85 -19.63 -1.41
C ILE A 34 2.74 -18.47 -2.39
N SER A 35 3.69 -18.40 -3.32
CA SER A 35 3.65 -17.48 -4.45
C SER A 35 3.65 -18.28 -5.74
N LEU A 36 2.75 -17.91 -6.65
CA LEU A 36 2.66 -18.47 -7.99
C LEU A 36 2.83 -17.34 -9.00
N ASN A 37 3.67 -17.59 -10.02
CA ASN A 37 3.86 -16.66 -11.13
C ASN A 37 3.70 -17.43 -12.43
N GLY A 38 3.11 -16.76 -13.42
CA GLY A 38 2.96 -17.30 -14.77
C GLY A 38 3.19 -16.23 -15.80
N ASP A 39 3.74 -16.63 -16.93
CA ASP A 39 3.91 -15.78 -18.10
C ASP A 39 3.35 -16.48 -19.34
N LEU A 40 2.77 -15.68 -20.21
CA LEU A 40 2.21 -16.11 -21.48
C LEU A 40 2.64 -15.11 -22.56
N MET A 41 3.29 -15.62 -23.59
CA MET A 41 3.68 -14.84 -24.76
C MET A 41 2.98 -15.40 -26.01
N LEU A 42 2.19 -14.58 -26.67
CA LEU A 42 1.48 -14.96 -27.88
C LEU A 42 2.13 -14.32 -29.12
N GLU A 43 2.12 -15.03 -30.23
CA GLU A 43 2.69 -14.58 -31.50
C GLU A 43 2.03 -13.30 -32.05
N ASN A 44 0.79 -13.02 -31.64
CA ASN A 44 0.07 -11.80 -32.02
C ASN A 44 0.58 -10.52 -31.35
N GLY A 45 1.65 -10.60 -30.53
CA GLY A 45 2.24 -9.45 -29.83
C GLY A 45 1.71 -9.21 -28.43
N LEU A 46 0.85 -10.09 -27.90
CA LEU A 46 0.38 -10.03 -26.50
C LEU A 46 1.34 -10.78 -25.58
N THR A 47 1.78 -10.11 -24.53
CA THR A 47 2.51 -10.70 -23.40
C THR A 47 1.72 -10.46 -22.14
N VAL A 48 1.51 -11.48 -21.33
CA VAL A 48 0.81 -11.41 -20.04
C VAL A 48 1.68 -12.02 -18.97
N LEU A 49 1.98 -11.27 -17.93
CA LEU A 49 2.63 -11.73 -16.72
C LEU A 49 1.63 -11.59 -15.57
N VAL A 50 1.46 -12.62 -14.78
CA VAL A 50 0.59 -12.60 -13.60
C VAL A 50 1.29 -13.26 -12.42
N GLY A 51 1.03 -12.75 -11.24
CA GLY A 51 1.52 -13.31 -10.00
C GLY A 51 0.47 -13.22 -8.91
N ALA A 52 0.43 -14.21 -8.04
CA ALA A 52 -0.42 -14.20 -6.86
C ALA A 52 0.34 -14.77 -5.66
N THR A 53 0.16 -14.17 -4.50
CA THR A 53 0.76 -14.60 -3.25
C THR A 53 -0.33 -14.73 -2.19
N LEU A 54 -0.32 -15.88 -1.50
CA LEU A 54 -1.05 -16.10 -0.27
C LEU A 54 -0.05 -16.24 0.87
N MET A 55 -0.19 -15.41 1.91
CA MET A 55 0.72 -15.44 3.05
C MET A 55 0.01 -15.26 4.39
N ASP A 56 0.61 -15.81 5.42
CA ASP A 56 0.24 -15.59 6.82
C ASP A 56 1.49 -15.10 7.57
N VAL A 57 1.45 -13.86 8.00
CA VAL A 57 2.50 -13.25 8.82
C VAL A 57 1.93 -12.96 10.19
N SER A 58 2.47 -13.62 11.20
CA SER A 58 1.96 -13.54 12.56
C SER A 58 3.09 -13.33 13.56
N VAL A 59 2.74 -12.66 14.65
CA VAL A 59 3.60 -12.36 15.79
C VAL A 59 3.02 -13.10 16.99
N MET A 60 3.88 -13.78 17.75
CA MET A 60 3.54 -14.40 19.01
C MET A 60 4.17 -13.56 20.12
N GLU A 61 3.36 -12.96 20.96
CA GLU A 61 3.78 -12.12 22.05
C GLU A 61 2.97 -12.47 23.30
N GLU A 62 3.65 -12.69 24.42
CA GLU A 62 3.00 -13.08 25.69
C GLU A 62 2.02 -14.28 25.55
N GLY A 63 2.35 -15.23 24.67
CA GLY A 63 1.48 -16.39 24.39
C GLY A 63 0.28 -16.10 23.50
N THR A 64 0.09 -14.86 23.06
CA THR A 64 -1.01 -14.47 22.15
C THR A 64 -0.49 -14.34 20.72
N LYS A 65 -1.17 -15.03 19.78
CA LYS A 65 -0.88 -14.92 18.36
C LYS A 65 -1.67 -13.77 17.77
N ARG A 66 -0.98 -12.78 17.19
CA ARG A 66 -1.58 -11.65 16.48
C ARG A 66 -1.10 -11.62 15.04
N ARG A 67 -1.96 -11.16 14.14
CA ARG A 67 -1.57 -10.89 12.75
C ARG A 67 -0.72 -9.63 12.69
N GLN A 68 0.32 -9.65 11.88
CA GLN A 68 1.16 -8.46 11.66
C GLN A 68 0.33 -7.33 11.04
N LEU A 69 0.55 -6.12 11.53
CA LEU A 69 -0.09 -4.90 11.02
C LEU A 69 0.38 -4.60 9.58
N LEU A 70 -0.45 -3.93 8.82
CA LEU A 70 -0.18 -3.44 7.45
C LEU A 70 0.36 -4.53 6.51
N THR A 71 -0.09 -5.78 6.72
CA THR A 71 0.33 -6.92 5.93
C THR A 71 -0.89 -7.67 5.40
N GLU A 72 -1.00 -7.75 4.10
CA GLU A 72 -2.09 -8.46 3.43
C GLU A 72 -1.91 -9.98 3.51
N ARG A 73 -3.01 -10.73 3.44
CA ARG A 73 -2.98 -12.20 3.26
C ARG A 73 -2.91 -12.61 1.79
N PHE A 74 -3.44 -11.77 0.93
CA PHE A 74 -3.46 -12.00 -0.49
C PHE A 74 -2.96 -10.77 -1.22
N SER A 75 -2.06 -10.98 -2.17
CA SER A 75 -1.70 -9.97 -3.16
C SER A 75 -1.63 -10.60 -4.55
N GLY A 76 -2.01 -9.81 -5.53
CA GLY A 76 -1.92 -10.15 -6.94
C GLY A 76 -1.24 -9.04 -7.73
N VAL A 77 -0.52 -9.39 -8.77
CA VAL A 77 0.11 -8.47 -9.70
C VAL A 77 -0.10 -8.93 -11.12
N TRP A 78 -0.19 -7.99 -12.05
CA TRP A 78 -0.21 -8.31 -13.46
C TRP A 78 0.50 -7.26 -14.30
N ASN A 79 1.00 -7.70 -15.45
CA ASN A 79 1.48 -6.87 -16.53
C ASN A 79 0.97 -7.46 -17.84
N MET A 80 0.24 -6.67 -18.59
CA MET A 80 -0.26 -7.02 -19.92
C MET A 80 0.33 -6.03 -20.92
N THR A 81 1.15 -6.52 -21.84
CA THR A 81 1.78 -5.72 -22.89
C THR A 81 1.24 -6.15 -24.24
N TYR A 82 0.75 -5.23 -25.02
CA TYR A 82 0.38 -5.48 -26.40
C TYR A 82 1.19 -4.63 -27.38
N ARG A 83 1.86 -5.28 -28.35
CA ARG A 83 2.70 -4.63 -29.35
C ARG A 83 2.01 -4.57 -30.70
N PHE A 84 1.66 -3.36 -31.14
CA PHE A 84 1.16 -3.08 -32.48
C PHE A 84 2.35 -2.87 -33.42
N ASN A 85 2.97 -3.96 -33.88
CA ASN A 85 4.22 -3.92 -34.66
C ASN A 85 4.11 -3.05 -35.92
N LYS A 86 2.97 -3.07 -36.62
CA LYS A 86 2.75 -2.33 -37.85
C LYS A 86 2.84 -0.81 -37.70
N ILE A 87 2.44 -0.31 -36.53
CA ILE A 87 2.39 1.13 -36.26
C ILE A 87 3.40 1.56 -35.20
N GLY A 88 4.21 0.63 -34.66
CA GLY A 88 5.23 0.91 -33.66
C GLY A 88 4.68 1.47 -32.35
N ILE A 89 3.51 1.01 -31.93
CA ILE A 89 2.91 1.35 -30.62
C ILE A 89 2.97 0.14 -29.70
N THR A 90 3.32 0.38 -28.46
CA THR A 90 3.19 -0.59 -27.37
C THR A 90 2.22 -0.03 -26.34
N LEU A 91 1.30 -0.87 -25.88
CA LEU A 91 0.37 -0.57 -24.82
C LEU A 91 0.67 -1.50 -23.64
N ASP A 92 0.93 -0.92 -22.47
CA ASP A 92 1.20 -1.62 -21.23
C ASP A 92 0.07 -1.32 -20.24
N TYR A 93 -0.52 -2.37 -19.68
CA TYR A 93 -1.50 -2.29 -18.62
C TYR A 93 -0.97 -3.08 -17.43
N THR A 94 -0.71 -2.39 -16.33
CA THR A 94 -0.14 -2.99 -15.12
C THR A 94 -1.04 -2.74 -13.93
N GLY A 95 -0.98 -3.63 -12.97
CA GLY A 95 -1.70 -3.42 -11.74
C GLY A 95 -1.31 -4.39 -10.63
N ASN A 96 -1.82 -4.06 -9.48
CA ASN A 96 -1.76 -4.89 -8.30
C ASN A 96 -3.12 -4.91 -7.60
N PHE A 97 -3.32 -5.95 -6.80
CA PHE A 97 -4.52 -6.15 -6.02
C PHE A 97 -4.12 -6.63 -4.63
N TYR A 98 -4.68 -6.02 -3.60
CA TYR A 98 -4.37 -6.29 -2.21
C TYR A 98 -5.61 -6.66 -1.43
N GLY A 99 -5.48 -7.72 -0.62
CA GLY A 99 -6.46 -8.08 0.38
C GLY A 99 -6.39 -7.20 1.61
N PRO A 100 -7.35 -7.35 2.53
CA PRO A 100 -7.41 -6.56 3.75
C PRO A 100 -6.15 -6.70 4.60
N MET A 101 -5.63 -5.57 5.04
CA MET A 101 -4.51 -5.44 5.97
C MET A 101 -5.05 -5.04 7.34
N ARG A 102 -4.55 -5.64 8.41
CA ARG A 102 -4.86 -5.18 9.75
C ARG A 102 -4.25 -3.80 9.97
N LEU A 103 -5.08 -2.87 10.43
CA LEU A 103 -4.67 -1.49 10.66
C LEU A 103 -4.24 -1.30 12.13
N PRO A 104 -3.28 -0.42 12.41
CA PRO A 104 -2.97 0.02 13.76
C PRO A 104 -4.08 0.95 14.24
N LEU A 105 -4.89 0.52 15.20
CA LEU A 105 -5.95 1.35 15.80
C LEU A 105 -5.43 1.99 17.08
N LEU A 106 -5.81 3.25 17.32
CA LEU A 106 -5.38 4.02 18.49
C LEU A 106 -6.10 3.65 19.78
N GLY A 107 -7.16 2.88 19.70
CA GLY A 107 -7.95 2.46 20.86
C GLY A 107 -9.43 2.26 20.50
N GLU A 108 -10.26 2.09 21.53
CA GLU A 108 -11.70 1.79 21.39
C GLU A 108 -12.51 2.92 20.74
N LEU A 109 -12.01 4.16 20.80
CA LEU A 109 -12.66 5.32 20.21
C LEU A 109 -12.26 5.56 18.74
N ASP A 110 -11.36 4.75 18.20
CA ASP A 110 -10.96 4.86 16.80
C ASP A 110 -12.11 4.42 15.88
N PRO A 111 -12.65 5.33 15.05
CA PRO A 111 -13.82 5.03 14.21
C PRO A 111 -13.48 4.19 12.97
N ARG A 112 -12.21 3.84 12.76
CA ARG A 112 -11.78 3.06 11.60
C ARG A 112 -12.08 1.58 11.78
N ASP A 113 -12.28 0.90 10.66
CA ASP A 113 -12.35 -0.55 10.65
C ASP A 113 -11.00 -1.17 11.05
N GLU A 114 -11.04 -2.34 11.68
CA GLU A 114 -9.82 -3.09 12.05
C GLU A 114 -8.98 -3.48 10.82
N TYR A 115 -9.61 -3.57 9.66
CA TYR A 115 -8.98 -3.99 8.40
C TYR A 115 -9.22 -2.98 7.30
N SER A 116 -8.20 -2.78 6.44
CA SER A 116 -8.37 -2.03 5.20
C SER A 116 -9.36 -2.74 4.26
N PRO A 117 -10.01 -2.03 3.34
CA PRO A 117 -10.76 -2.66 2.26
C PRO A 117 -9.83 -3.42 1.30
N TRP A 118 -10.41 -4.24 0.44
CA TRP A 118 -9.74 -4.70 -0.76
C TRP A 118 -9.50 -3.52 -1.70
N PHE A 119 -8.31 -3.44 -2.30
CA PHE A 119 -8.03 -2.38 -3.25
C PHE A 119 -7.10 -2.81 -4.38
N SER A 120 -7.09 -2.02 -5.44
CA SER A 120 -6.26 -2.24 -6.62
C SER A 120 -5.72 -0.91 -7.11
N ILE A 121 -4.44 -0.89 -7.46
CA ILE A 121 -3.81 0.22 -8.16
C ILE A 121 -3.47 -0.24 -9.57
N GLN A 122 -4.02 0.46 -10.55
CA GLN A 122 -3.90 0.11 -11.96
C GLN A 122 -3.30 1.26 -12.74
N ASN A 123 -2.47 0.93 -13.73
CA ASN A 123 -1.80 1.91 -14.56
C ASN A 123 -1.88 1.49 -16.03
N ILE A 124 -1.92 2.46 -16.91
CA ILE A 124 -1.85 2.25 -18.34
C ILE A 124 -0.79 3.18 -18.93
N GLN A 125 0.01 2.66 -19.85
CA GLN A 125 1.01 3.41 -20.59
C GLN A 125 0.92 3.07 -22.07
N MET A 126 1.07 4.07 -22.89
CA MET A 126 1.26 3.93 -24.33
C MET A 126 2.63 4.46 -24.71
N THR A 127 3.40 3.67 -25.43
CA THR A 127 4.71 4.04 -25.95
C THR A 127 4.67 4.01 -27.48
N LYS A 128 5.09 5.09 -28.14
CA LYS A 128 5.22 5.21 -29.58
C LYS A 128 6.67 5.37 -29.98
N ARG A 129 7.18 4.44 -30.77
CA ARG A 129 8.51 4.57 -31.38
C ARG A 129 8.48 5.54 -32.56
N LEU A 130 9.36 6.53 -32.51
CA LEU A 130 9.53 7.58 -33.52
C LEU A 130 10.92 7.43 -34.18
N GLY A 131 11.00 6.55 -35.19
CA GLY A 131 12.25 6.22 -35.86
C GLY A 131 13.17 5.33 -35.02
N LYS A 132 14.49 5.54 -35.13
CA LYS A 132 15.49 4.68 -34.49
C LYS A 132 15.93 5.15 -33.09
N TYR A 133 15.75 6.43 -32.81
CA TYR A 133 16.38 7.09 -31.67
C TYR A 133 15.37 7.62 -30.64
N PHE A 134 14.13 7.85 -31.01
CA PHE A 134 13.14 8.49 -30.14
C PHE A 134 11.98 7.56 -29.82
N GLU A 135 11.56 7.64 -28.57
CA GLU A 135 10.32 7.03 -28.07
C GLU A 135 9.53 8.08 -27.29
N LEU A 136 8.29 8.30 -27.68
CA LEU A 136 7.33 9.10 -26.92
C LEU A 136 6.49 8.16 -26.08
N PHE A 137 6.36 8.44 -24.79
CA PHE A 137 5.48 7.67 -23.91
C PHE A 137 4.56 8.59 -23.12
N THR A 138 3.34 8.11 -22.88
CA THR A 138 2.34 8.76 -22.06
C THR A 138 1.53 7.72 -21.32
N GLY A 139 0.97 8.10 -20.18
CA GLY A 139 0.18 7.15 -19.42
C GLY A 139 -0.57 7.78 -18.26
N VAL A 140 -1.32 6.91 -17.59
CA VAL A 140 -2.11 7.25 -16.40
C VAL A 140 -1.73 6.28 -15.29
N LYS A 141 -1.35 6.80 -14.15
CA LYS A 141 -1.14 6.06 -12.91
C LYS A 141 -2.38 6.17 -12.03
N ASN A 142 -2.65 5.10 -11.31
CA ASN A 142 -3.82 4.96 -10.45
C ASN A 142 -5.13 5.24 -11.22
N LEU A 143 -5.36 4.46 -12.27
CA LEU A 143 -6.49 4.62 -13.21
C LEU A 143 -7.86 4.59 -12.51
N LEU A 144 -7.98 3.83 -11.42
CA LEU A 144 -9.20 3.73 -10.62
C LEU A 144 -9.34 4.88 -9.62
N ASN A 145 -8.38 5.81 -9.55
CA ASN A 145 -8.35 6.91 -8.58
C ASN A 145 -8.50 6.45 -7.12
N PHE A 146 -7.97 5.27 -6.81
CA PHE A 146 -8.05 4.75 -5.44
C PHE A 146 -7.12 5.54 -4.52
N THR A 147 -7.68 5.98 -3.40
CA THR A 147 -6.93 6.53 -2.26
C THR A 147 -7.49 5.95 -0.98
N PRO A 148 -6.69 5.77 0.08
CA PRO A 148 -7.23 5.48 1.40
C PRO A 148 -8.27 6.51 1.81
N GLU A 149 -9.22 6.11 2.63
CA GLU A 149 -10.19 7.04 3.21
C GLU A 149 -9.48 8.13 4.04
N ALA A 150 -10.09 9.30 4.14
CA ALA A 150 -9.50 10.44 4.82
C ALA A 150 -9.16 10.15 6.29
N ASN A 151 -9.96 9.32 6.96
CA ASN A 151 -9.74 8.89 8.34
C ASN A 151 -8.64 7.82 8.49
N SER A 152 -8.07 7.31 7.41
CA SER A 152 -6.94 6.37 7.47
C SER A 152 -5.61 7.02 7.86
N ILE A 153 -5.58 8.35 7.96
CA ILE A 153 -4.43 9.15 8.39
C ILE A 153 -4.81 9.86 9.67
N ALA A 154 -4.06 9.64 10.73
CA ALA A 154 -4.20 10.46 11.92
C ALA A 154 -3.97 11.94 11.55
N ARG A 155 -4.78 12.84 12.06
CA ARG A 155 -4.77 14.28 11.74
C ARG A 155 -5.13 14.65 10.30
N SER A 156 -5.84 13.80 9.61
CA SER A 156 -6.32 14.12 8.25
C SER A 156 -7.20 15.36 8.20
N PHE A 157 -7.88 15.72 9.30
CA PHE A 157 -8.82 16.83 9.40
C PHE A 157 -8.18 18.15 9.83
N ASP A 158 -7.22 18.10 10.74
CA ASP A 158 -6.49 19.27 11.23
C ASP A 158 -5.06 18.91 11.61
N PRO A 159 -4.11 18.98 10.66
CA PRO A 159 -2.71 18.63 10.93
C PRO A 159 -2.03 19.56 11.94
N PHE A 160 -2.65 20.71 12.26
CA PHE A 160 -2.13 21.66 13.24
C PHE A 160 -2.88 21.59 14.58
N ASP A 161 -3.85 20.71 14.72
CA ASP A 161 -4.66 20.51 15.92
C ASP A 161 -5.29 21.80 16.48
N LYS A 162 -5.78 22.69 15.62
CA LYS A 162 -6.38 23.96 16.02
C LYS A 162 -7.69 23.82 16.78
N LYS A 163 -8.35 22.66 16.67
CA LYS A 163 -9.66 22.37 17.28
C LYS A 163 -9.55 21.42 18.46
N VAL A 164 -8.37 21.31 19.07
CA VAL A 164 -8.19 20.46 20.24
C VAL A 164 -9.00 20.99 21.42
N GLN A 165 -9.71 20.10 22.10
CA GLN A 165 -10.39 20.37 23.36
C GLN A 165 -9.69 19.59 24.47
N PHE A 166 -9.63 20.20 25.65
CA PHE A 166 -9.02 19.60 26.85
C PHE A 166 -10.07 19.49 27.95
N ASP A 167 -9.95 18.46 28.76
CA ASP A 167 -10.73 18.33 29.98
C ASP A 167 -10.13 19.19 31.13
N THR A 168 -10.74 19.09 32.31
CA THR A 168 -10.30 19.81 33.52
C THR A 168 -8.94 19.34 34.06
N ASN A 169 -8.42 18.23 33.56
CA ASN A 169 -7.12 17.65 33.94
C ASN A 169 -6.07 17.82 32.83
N ASP A 170 -6.33 18.73 31.87
CA ASP A 170 -5.49 18.96 30.69
C ASP A 170 -5.31 17.72 29.80
N GLN A 171 -6.26 16.77 29.85
CA GLN A 171 -6.27 15.62 28.94
C GLN A 171 -7.06 15.96 27.67
N VAL A 172 -6.57 15.48 26.52
CA VAL A 172 -7.23 15.68 25.23
C VAL A 172 -8.58 14.97 25.21
N ILE A 173 -9.61 15.69 24.82
CA ILE A 173 -10.94 15.13 24.57
C ILE A 173 -11.10 14.89 23.07
N PRO A 174 -11.21 13.64 22.60
CA PRO A 174 -11.58 13.36 21.22
C PRO A 174 -12.99 13.89 20.94
N VAL A 175 -13.13 14.67 19.88
CA VAL A 175 -14.43 15.20 19.43
C VAL A 175 -14.70 14.72 18.01
N THR A 176 -15.98 14.71 17.62
CA THR A 176 -16.39 14.26 16.27
C THR A 176 -15.65 14.98 15.14
N ASP A 177 -15.39 16.28 15.33
CA ASP A 177 -14.69 17.10 14.33
C ASP A 177 -13.17 16.92 14.36
N ASN A 178 -12.60 16.34 15.41
CA ASN A 178 -11.16 16.07 15.56
C ASN A 178 -10.93 14.82 16.44
N PRO A 179 -11.28 13.64 15.94
CA PRO A 179 -11.20 12.40 16.72
C PRO A 179 -9.76 11.96 17.02
N TYR A 180 -8.79 12.52 16.33
CA TYR A 180 -7.36 12.19 16.44
C TYR A 180 -6.54 13.37 17.01
N ALA A 181 -7.15 14.20 17.83
CA ALA A 181 -6.48 15.35 18.43
C ALA A 181 -5.16 14.96 19.10
N LEU A 182 -4.10 15.72 18.81
CA LEU A 182 -2.73 15.52 19.28
C LEU A 182 -2.13 14.12 19.01
N THR A 183 -2.74 13.33 18.14
CA THR A 183 -2.14 12.06 17.68
C THR A 183 -1.46 12.28 16.34
N PHE A 184 -0.33 11.64 16.14
CA PHE A 184 0.36 11.61 14.86
C PHE A 184 0.84 10.21 14.58
N ASP A 185 0.41 9.65 13.46
CA ASP A 185 0.91 8.36 13.01
C ASP A 185 1.11 8.37 11.50
N PRO A 186 2.36 8.45 11.04
CA PRO A 186 2.70 8.40 9.62
C PRO A 186 2.49 7.00 9.02
N SER A 187 2.32 5.97 9.83
CA SER A 187 2.21 4.58 9.37
C SER A 187 0.80 4.14 8.98
N TYR A 188 -0.20 4.99 9.16
CA TYR A 188 -1.60 4.69 8.85
C TYR A 188 -1.93 4.53 7.37
N VAL A 189 -1.00 4.86 6.50
CA VAL A 189 -1.25 4.83 5.07
C VAL A 189 -0.95 3.45 4.52
N TYR A 190 -1.98 2.62 4.34
CA TYR A 190 -1.85 1.30 3.73
C TYR A 190 -1.77 1.34 2.20
N ALA A 191 -2.06 2.48 1.57
CA ALA A 191 -1.94 2.72 0.13
C ALA A 191 -1.53 4.17 -0.16
N SER A 192 -1.17 4.47 -1.41
CA SER A 192 -0.79 5.82 -1.81
C SER A 192 -1.95 6.80 -1.69
N ASN A 193 -1.72 7.97 -1.08
CA ASN A 193 -2.66 9.09 -1.05
C ASN A 193 -2.71 9.88 -2.37
N GLN A 194 -1.90 9.51 -3.34
CA GLN A 194 -1.89 10.16 -4.65
C GLN A 194 -2.94 9.52 -5.53
N GLY A 195 -3.96 10.28 -5.88
CA GLY A 195 -5.00 9.90 -6.83
C GLY A 195 -4.47 9.68 -8.26
N ILE A 196 -5.35 9.79 -9.22
CA ILE A 196 -5.00 9.65 -10.63
C ILE A 196 -3.94 10.67 -11.07
N ARG A 197 -2.95 10.21 -11.83
CA ARG A 197 -1.88 11.07 -12.37
C ARG A 197 -1.60 10.73 -13.81
N VAL A 198 -1.54 11.76 -14.64
CA VAL A 198 -1.13 11.65 -16.04
C VAL A 198 0.34 12.03 -16.16
N PHE A 199 1.06 11.36 -17.04
CA PHE A 199 2.44 11.67 -17.36
C PHE A 199 2.69 11.56 -18.86
N ILE A 200 3.69 12.32 -19.35
CA ILE A 200 4.23 12.26 -20.69
C ILE A 200 5.74 12.37 -20.61
N GLY A 201 6.44 11.69 -21.48
CA GLY A 201 7.90 11.73 -21.55
C GLY A 201 8.43 11.34 -22.91
N LEU A 202 9.66 11.75 -23.17
CA LEU A 202 10.42 11.45 -24.37
C LEU A 202 11.73 10.73 -23.97
N SER A 203 12.03 9.63 -24.61
CA SER A 203 13.30 8.91 -24.48
C SER A 203 14.11 9.05 -25.76
N PHE A 204 15.43 9.26 -25.60
CA PHE A 204 16.39 9.31 -26.69
C PHE A 204 17.51 8.30 -26.41
N THR A 205 17.76 7.40 -27.37
CA THR A 205 18.81 6.37 -27.27
C THR A 205 19.92 6.67 -28.28
N ILE A 206 21.16 6.73 -27.79
CA ILE A 206 22.38 6.87 -28.58
C ILE A 206 23.01 5.47 -28.70
N HIS A 207 23.30 5.05 -29.93
CA HIS A 207 23.97 3.77 -30.22
C HIS A 207 25.41 4.02 -30.64
#